data_16d0b6b577792ed73577672f4509b8f0
#
_entry.id   16d0b6b577792ed73577672f4509b8f0
#
_cell.length_a   1.000
_cell.length_b   1.000
_cell.length_c   1.000
_cell.angle_alpha   90.00
_cell.angle_beta   90.00
_cell.angle_gamma   90.00
#
_symmetry.space_group_name_H-M   'P 1'
#
loop_
_entity.id
_entity.type
_entity.pdbx_description
1 polymer ?
#
loop_
_entity_poly.entity_id
_entity_poly.type
_entity_poly.pdbx_seq_one_letter_code
_entity_poly.pdbx_strand_id
1 'polypeptide(L)'
;MSTKRIHVLFDDDDTLITAVKEIVKNKIYIHEVYTPFPVHGLDKAMKLKPTNISIATFIYGCIGFTVANLMMYYIMILDWPQDIGGKPSFSLIENIPSFVPIIFEMTVFFAAHLMVITFYLRSRIWPFKKAENPNPRTTDDRFLIDMDSGPNISKTKKLLKKIGAVEIKEI
;
A
#
# COMPACT_ATOMS: atom_id res chain seq x y z
N MET A 1 -6.95 21.71 23.04
CA MET A 1 -8.23 22.03 22.39
C MET A 1 -8.63 20.77 21.62
N SER A 2 -9.77 20.18 21.97
CA SER A 2 -10.29 19.02 21.23
C SER A 2 -10.72 19.49 19.85
N THR A 3 -9.96 19.17 18.82
CA THR A 3 -10.36 19.39 17.42
C THR A 3 -11.50 18.43 17.10
N LYS A 4 -12.66 18.95 16.74
CA LYS A 4 -13.78 18.14 16.27
C LYS A 4 -13.43 17.57 14.89
N ARG A 5 -13.79 16.32 14.63
CA ARG A 5 -13.67 15.72 13.30
C ARG A 5 -14.86 16.13 12.44
N ILE A 6 -14.61 16.32 11.17
CA ILE A 6 -15.64 16.62 10.17
C ILE A 6 -15.46 15.75 8.94
N HIS A 7 -16.56 15.26 8.42
CA HIS A 7 -16.63 14.60 7.12
C HIS A 7 -17.15 15.57 6.07
N VAL A 8 -16.46 15.67 4.96
CA VAL A 8 -16.80 16.59 3.87
C VAL A 8 -16.94 15.78 2.58
N LEU A 9 -18.11 15.86 1.94
CA LEU A 9 -18.39 15.14 0.69
C LEU A 9 -18.27 16.06 -0.52
N PHE A 10 -17.74 15.49 -1.60
CA PHE A 10 -17.62 16.12 -2.92
C PHE A 10 -18.16 15.18 -4.00
N ASP A 11 -18.59 15.76 -5.12
CA ASP A 11 -19.13 15.05 -6.27
C ASP A 11 -18.09 14.80 -7.36
N ASP A 12 -16.99 15.53 -7.31
CA ASP A 12 -16.02 15.62 -8.40
C ASP A 12 -14.59 15.56 -7.86
N ASP A 13 -13.70 14.88 -8.60
CA ASP A 13 -12.31 14.67 -8.23
C ASP A 13 -11.46 15.96 -8.33
N ASP A 14 -11.73 16.85 -9.26
CA ASP A 14 -11.03 18.14 -9.40
C ASP A 14 -11.32 19.05 -8.23
N THR A 15 -12.59 19.11 -7.79
CA THR A 15 -12.99 19.84 -6.60
C THR A 15 -12.40 19.25 -5.32
N LEU A 16 -12.34 17.93 -5.23
CA LEU A 16 -11.65 17.21 -4.15
C LEU A 16 -10.17 17.61 -4.06
N ILE A 17 -9.43 17.55 -5.17
CA ILE A 17 -8.00 17.90 -5.21
C ILE A 17 -7.79 19.37 -4.79
N THR A 18 -8.66 20.26 -5.26
CA THR A 18 -8.61 21.68 -4.90
C THR A 18 -8.85 21.89 -3.40
N ALA A 19 -9.82 21.17 -2.85
CA ALA A 19 -10.12 21.21 -1.41
C ALA A 19 -8.94 20.68 -0.59
N VAL A 20 -8.36 19.54 -0.97
CA VAL A 20 -7.19 18.96 -0.29
C VAL A 20 -6.02 19.94 -0.29
N LYS A 21 -5.71 20.57 -1.43
CA LYS A 21 -4.62 21.57 -1.52
C LYS A 21 -4.85 22.75 -0.56
N GLU A 22 -6.06 23.26 -0.49
CA GLU A 22 -6.39 24.39 0.41
C GLU A 22 -6.39 23.97 1.89
N ILE A 23 -6.85 22.75 2.22
CA ILE A 23 -6.80 22.19 3.57
C ILE A 23 -5.35 22.06 4.03
N VAL A 24 -4.48 21.46 3.20
CA VAL A 24 -3.05 21.26 3.48
C VAL A 24 -2.33 22.61 3.61
N LYS A 25 -2.66 23.60 2.76
CA LYS A 25 -2.12 24.96 2.84
C LYS A 25 -2.48 25.65 4.14
N ASN A 26 -3.68 25.43 4.66
CA ASN A 26 -4.14 25.95 5.94
C ASN A 26 -3.64 25.13 7.15
N LYS A 27 -2.77 24.12 6.92
CA LYS A 27 -2.21 23.24 7.95
C LYS A 27 -3.27 22.51 8.78
N ILE A 28 -4.42 22.21 8.19
CA ILE A 28 -5.45 21.42 8.83
C ILE A 28 -5.13 19.95 8.57
N TYR A 29 -5.24 19.11 9.59
CA TYR A 29 -4.88 17.71 9.48
C TYR A 29 -5.99 16.92 8.77
N ILE A 30 -5.61 16.15 7.76
CA ILE A 30 -6.47 15.19 7.06
C ILE A 30 -6.16 13.81 7.64
N HIS A 31 -7.18 13.13 8.16
CA HIS A 31 -7.06 11.78 8.69
C HIS A 31 -7.04 10.76 7.56
N GLU A 32 -8.04 10.84 6.65
CA GLU A 32 -8.20 9.90 5.54
C GLU A 32 -8.98 10.56 4.41
N VAL A 33 -8.80 10.07 3.19
CA VAL A 33 -9.60 10.46 2.02
C VAL A 33 -10.14 9.19 1.38
N TYR A 34 -11.45 9.09 1.27
CA TYR A 34 -12.15 7.95 0.66
C TYR A 34 -12.61 8.35 -0.73
N THR A 35 -12.25 7.53 -1.72
CA THR A 35 -12.58 7.78 -3.14
C THR A 35 -13.10 6.50 -3.79
N PRO A 36 -14.06 6.59 -4.72
CA PRO A 36 -14.61 5.42 -5.41
C PRO A 36 -13.61 4.80 -6.40
N PHE A 37 -12.65 5.59 -6.86
CA PHE A 37 -11.57 5.17 -7.76
C PHE A 37 -10.28 5.94 -7.46
N PRO A 38 -9.12 5.47 -7.95
CA PRO A 38 -7.85 6.17 -7.74
C PRO A 38 -7.84 7.55 -8.42
N VAL A 39 -7.66 8.60 -7.62
CA VAL A 39 -7.61 10.00 -8.09
C VAL A 39 -6.17 10.42 -8.36
N HIS A 40 -5.88 10.76 -9.61
CA HIS A 40 -4.54 11.18 -10.03
C HIS A 40 -4.12 12.49 -9.35
N GLY A 41 -2.94 12.47 -8.73
CA GLY A 41 -2.38 13.66 -8.08
C GLY A 41 -2.85 13.91 -6.64
N LEU A 42 -3.75 13.10 -6.10
CA LEU A 42 -4.21 13.20 -4.72
C LEU A 42 -3.05 13.03 -3.72
N ASP A 43 -2.18 12.03 -3.94
CA ASP A 43 -0.99 11.80 -3.11
C ASP A 43 -0.07 13.03 -3.04
N LYS A 44 0.12 13.72 -4.18
CA LYS A 44 0.91 14.95 -4.27
C LYS A 44 0.21 16.11 -3.56
N ALA A 45 -1.11 16.22 -3.70
CA ALA A 45 -1.92 17.24 -3.03
C ALA A 45 -1.87 17.07 -1.50
N MET A 46 -1.94 15.84 -1.01
CA MET A 46 -1.80 15.49 0.40
C MET A 46 -0.36 15.55 0.91
N LYS A 47 0.63 15.74 0.02
CA LYS A 47 2.08 15.70 0.34
C LYS A 47 2.50 14.38 0.99
N LEU A 48 1.91 13.27 0.56
CA LEU A 48 2.28 11.94 1.06
C LEU A 48 3.68 11.55 0.57
N LYS A 49 4.41 10.86 1.43
CA LYS A 49 5.70 10.27 1.05
C LYS A 49 5.47 9.04 0.17
N PRO A 50 6.35 8.80 -0.84
CA PRO A 50 6.27 7.60 -1.64
C PRO A 50 6.41 6.35 -0.76
N THR A 51 5.74 5.29 -1.14
CA THR A 51 5.80 4.02 -0.40
C THR A 51 7.11 3.29 -0.67
N ASN A 52 7.67 2.68 0.38
CA ASN A 52 8.88 1.85 0.28
C ASN A 52 8.57 0.36 0.04
N ILE A 53 7.34 0.04 -0.35
CA ILE A 53 6.92 -1.36 -0.52
C ILE A 53 7.72 -2.05 -1.64
N SER A 54 8.09 -1.31 -2.69
CA SER A 54 8.92 -1.82 -3.79
C SER A 54 10.31 -2.25 -3.32
N ILE A 55 10.92 -1.46 -2.43
CA ILE A 55 12.23 -1.80 -1.85
C ILE A 55 12.10 -3.03 -0.95
N ALA A 56 11.05 -3.11 -0.13
CA ALA A 56 10.79 -4.27 0.70
C ALA A 56 10.62 -5.54 -0.16
N THR A 57 9.85 -5.45 -1.26
CA THR A 57 9.66 -6.55 -2.20
C THR A 57 10.98 -7.04 -2.81
N PHE A 58 11.87 -6.13 -3.19
CA PHE A 58 13.21 -6.48 -3.68
C PHE A 58 14.02 -7.24 -2.61
N ILE A 59 14.00 -6.76 -1.36
CA ILE A 59 14.69 -7.45 -0.25
C ILE A 59 14.13 -8.85 -0.04
N TYR A 60 12.81 -9.02 -0.11
CA TYR A 60 12.18 -10.33 0.01
C TYR A 60 12.58 -11.28 -1.14
N GLY A 61 12.71 -10.75 -2.36
CA GLY A 61 13.26 -11.50 -3.48
C GLY A 61 14.70 -11.97 -3.23
N CYS A 62 15.56 -11.09 -2.71
CA CYS A 62 16.93 -11.46 -2.32
C CYS A 62 16.96 -12.55 -1.23
N ILE A 63 16.05 -12.50 -0.27
CA ILE A 63 15.91 -13.55 0.75
C ILE A 63 15.52 -14.88 0.08
N GLY A 64 14.52 -14.87 -0.79
CA GLY A 64 14.09 -16.07 -1.53
C GLY A 64 15.20 -16.68 -2.39
N PHE A 65 15.93 -15.83 -3.10
CA PHE A 65 17.11 -16.23 -3.86
C PHE A 65 18.17 -16.91 -2.97
N THR A 66 18.48 -16.32 -1.84
CA THR A 66 19.48 -16.86 -0.90
C THR A 66 19.03 -18.19 -0.31
N VAL A 67 17.77 -18.25 0.16
CA VAL A 67 17.18 -19.49 0.70
C VAL A 67 17.21 -20.62 -0.33
N ALA A 68 16.81 -20.33 -1.58
CA ALA A 68 16.83 -21.32 -2.65
C ALA A 68 18.23 -21.89 -2.90
N ASN A 69 19.23 -21.00 -3.02
CA ASN A 69 20.62 -21.43 -3.24
C ASN A 69 21.15 -22.27 -2.08
N LEU A 70 20.91 -21.84 -0.84
CA LEU A 70 21.35 -22.60 0.34
C LEU A 70 20.65 -23.95 0.45
N MET A 71 19.36 -23.99 0.17
CA MET A 71 18.57 -25.22 0.19
C MET A 71 19.05 -26.21 -0.88
N MET A 72 19.22 -25.76 -2.12
CA MET A 72 19.69 -26.60 -3.20
C MET A 72 21.13 -27.10 -2.96
N TYR A 73 22.01 -26.23 -2.47
CA TYR A 73 23.36 -26.60 -2.09
C TYR A 73 23.36 -27.67 -1.01
N TYR A 74 22.60 -27.46 0.06
CA TYR A 74 22.54 -28.42 1.14
C TYR A 74 21.98 -29.77 0.66
N ILE A 75 20.80 -29.80 0.06
CA ILE A 75 20.10 -31.05 -0.31
C ILE A 75 20.84 -31.80 -1.41
N MET A 76 21.28 -31.12 -2.46
CA MET A 76 21.76 -31.76 -3.68
C MET A 76 23.29 -31.95 -3.71
N ILE A 77 24.03 -31.27 -2.84
CA ILE A 77 25.51 -31.35 -2.84
C ILE A 77 26.03 -31.95 -1.54
N LEU A 78 25.48 -31.55 -0.36
CA LEU A 78 26.01 -32.00 0.91
C LEU A 78 25.29 -33.23 1.49
N ASP A 79 23.97 -33.19 1.55
CA ASP A 79 23.17 -34.23 2.25
C ASP A 79 22.95 -35.45 1.39
N TRP A 80 22.47 -35.26 0.16
CA TRP A 80 22.22 -36.36 -0.78
C TRP A 80 22.75 -36.04 -2.17
N PRO A 81 24.08 -36.10 -2.37
CA PRO A 81 24.65 -35.87 -3.67
C PRO A 81 24.25 -37.02 -4.63
N GLN A 82 23.60 -36.64 -5.73
CA GLN A 82 23.17 -37.58 -6.76
C GLN A 82 23.95 -37.34 -8.05
N ASP A 83 24.65 -38.38 -8.50
CA ASP A 83 25.27 -38.39 -9.82
C ASP A 83 24.76 -39.64 -10.58
N ILE A 84 23.72 -39.42 -11.39
CA ILE A 84 23.14 -40.48 -12.21
C ILE A 84 23.44 -40.15 -13.66
N GLY A 85 24.40 -40.86 -14.25
CA GLY A 85 24.84 -40.61 -15.63
C GLY A 85 25.46 -39.21 -15.82
N GLY A 86 26.16 -38.67 -14.79
CA GLY A 86 26.78 -37.37 -14.81
C GLY A 86 25.84 -36.20 -14.50
N LYS A 87 24.61 -36.46 -14.06
CA LYS A 87 23.61 -35.43 -13.72
C LYS A 87 22.77 -35.83 -12.50
N PRO A 88 22.53 -34.92 -11.53
CA PRO A 88 23.30 -33.71 -11.29
C PRO A 88 24.73 -34.00 -10.89
N SER A 89 25.65 -33.04 -11.05
CA SER A 89 27.05 -33.17 -10.64
C SER A 89 27.20 -32.87 -9.13
N PHE A 90 28.33 -33.32 -8.55
CA PHE A 90 28.74 -32.96 -7.19
C PHE A 90 29.17 -31.49 -7.06
N SER A 91 29.26 -30.76 -8.17
CA SER A 91 29.64 -29.35 -8.21
C SER A 91 28.44 -28.43 -8.26
N LEU A 92 28.38 -27.43 -7.38
CA LEU A 92 27.35 -26.40 -7.41
C LEU A 92 27.29 -25.67 -8.76
N ILE A 93 28.47 -25.33 -9.32
CA ILE A 93 28.56 -24.56 -10.56
C ILE A 93 27.99 -25.33 -11.74
N GLU A 94 28.28 -26.63 -11.84
CA GLU A 94 27.76 -27.48 -12.91
C GLU A 94 26.26 -27.74 -12.80
N ASN A 95 25.70 -27.64 -11.58
CA ASN A 95 24.28 -27.78 -11.33
C ASN A 95 23.47 -26.49 -11.49
N ILE A 96 24.12 -25.31 -11.57
CA ILE A 96 23.41 -24.03 -11.71
C ILE A 96 22.34 -24.05 -12.81
N PRO A 97 22.58 -24.53 -14.03
CA PRO A 97 21.57 -24.55 -15.08
C PRO A 97 20.28 -25.31 -14.69
N SER A 98 20.42 -26.41 -13.94
CA SER A 98 19.27 -27.18 -13.45
C SER A 98 18.60 -26.53 -12.22
N PHE A 99 19.32 -25.70 -11.48
CA PHE A 99 18.82 -25.02 -10.28
C PHE A 99 18.12 -23.70 -10.61
N VAL A 100 18.41 -23.07 -11.75
CA VAL A 100 17.83 -21.77 -12.16
C VAL A 100 16.30 -21.73 -12.06
N PRO A 101 15.53 -22.73 -12.55
CA PRO A 101 14.07 -22.68 -12.42
C PRO A 101 13.60 -22.60 -10.97
N ILE A 102 14.18 -23.39 -10.07
CA ILE A 102 13.81 -23.45 -8.65
C ILE A 102 14.20 -22.16 -7.93
N ILE A 103 15.41 -21.65 -8.23
CA ILE A 103 15.90 -20.39 -7.68
C ILE A 103 14.98 -19.24 -8.10
N PHE A 104 14.58 -19.20 -9.37
CA PHE A 104 13.65 -18.20 -9.88
C PHE A 104 12.29 -18.29 -9.19
N GLU A 105 11.72 -19.49 -9.12
CA GLU A 105 10.42 -19.72 -8.50
C GLU A 105 10.41 -19.30 -7.03
N MET A 106 11.41 -19.70 -6.26
CA MET A 106 11.54 -19.33 -4.84
C MET A 106 11.76 -17.84 -4.67
N THR A 107 12.53 -17.20 -5.55
CA THR A 107 12.72 -15.74 -5.53
C THR A 107 11.39 -15.01 -5.69
N VAL A 108 10.59 -15.39 -6.70
CA VAL A 108 9.27 -14.81 -6.97
C VAL A 108 8.29 -15.15 -5.85
N PHE A 109 8.30 -16.38 -5.36
CA PHE A 109 7.44 -16.81 -4.25
C PHE A 109 7.61 -15.94 -3.02
N PHE A 110 8.84 -15.78 -2.55
CA PHE A 110 9.12 -14.94 -1.37
C PHE A 110 8.79 -13.47 -1.63
N ALA A 111 9.19 -12.94 -2.79
CA ALA A 111 8.89 -11.55 -3.16
C ALA A 111 7.38 -11.27 -3.13
N ALA A 112 6.58 -12.11 -3.77
CA ALA A 112 5.14 -11.92 -3.89
C ALA A 112 4.42 -12.11 -2.55
N HIS A 113 4.64 -13.24 -1.86
CA HIS A 113 3.90 -13.55 -0.64
C HIS A 113 4.24 -12.61 0.51
N LEU A 114 5.53 -12.32 0.73
CA LEU A 114 5.93 -11.40 1.80
C LEU A 114 5.50 -9.96 1.49
N MET A 115 5.47 -9.56 0.21
CA MET A 115 4.92 -8.26 -0.19
C MET A 115 3.43 -8.16 0.13
N VAL A 116 2.64 -9.18 -0.22
CA VAL A 116 1.19 -9.23 0.08
C VAL A 116 0.94 -9.19 1.58
N ILE A 117 1.68 -9.99 2.37
CA ILE A 117 1.59 -9.97 3.82
C ILE A 117 1.91 -8.58 4.37
N THR A 118 3.02 -7.98 3.91
CA THR A 118 3.42 -6.62 4.32
C THR A 118 2.37 -5.58 3.96
N PHE A 119 1.76 -5.69 2.77
CA PHE A 119 0.67 -4.83 2.34
C PHE A 119 -0.53 -4.93 3.28
N TYR A 120 -1.00 -6.13 3.59
CA TYR A 120 -2.13 -6.34 4.50
C TYR A 120 -1.84 -5.82 5.91
N LEU A 121 -0.63 -6.06 6.42
CA LEU A 121 -0.20 -5.55 7.72
C LEU A 121 -0.21 -4.01 7.77
N ARG A 122 0.37 -3.36 6.75
CA ARG A 122 0.42 -1.89 6.68
C ARG A 122 -0.94 -1.25 6.45
N SER A 123 -1.76 -1.86 5.61
CA SER A 123 -3.13 -1.39 5.32
C SER A 123 -4.11 -1.75 6.44
N ARG A 124 -3.66 -2.47 7.48
CA ARG A 124 -4.51 -2.93 8.59
C ARG A 124 -5.75 -3.70 8.12
N ILE A 125 -5.60 -4.45 7.02
CA ILE A 125 -6.65 -5.30 6.46
C ILE A 125 -6.46 -6.71 7.03
N TRP A 126 -7.35 -7.09 7.95
CA TRP A 126 -7.31 -8.41 8.59
C TRP A 126 -8.54 -9.21 8.23
N PRO A 127 -8.45 -10.53 8.14
CA PRO A 127 -9.63 -11.36 8.10
C PRO A 127 -10.56 -11.01 9.29
N PHE A 128 -11.85 -10.88 9.04
CA PHE A 128 -12.87 -10.53 10.03
C PHE A 128 -12.87 -9.07 10.55
N LYS A 129 -11.99 -8.19 10.07
CA LYS A 129 -12.08 -6.76 10.38
C LYS A 129 -13.33 -6.18 9.71
N LYS A 130 -14.14 -5.44 10.50
CA LYS A 130 -15.26 -4.68 9.93
C LYS A 130 -14.74 -3.61 8.99
N ALA A 131 -15.43 -3.43 7.86
CA ALA A 131 -15.10 -2.36 6.93
C ALA A 131 -15.29 -0.98 7.60
N GLU A 132 -14.26 -0.16 7.53
CA GLU A 132 -14.30 1.23 7.99
C GLU A 132 -14.71 2.10 6.79
N ASN A 133 -16.01 2.10 6.48
CA ASN A 133 -16.56 2.96 5.45
C ASN A 133 -17.52 3.98 6.11
N PRO A 134 -17.10 5.25 6.24
CA PRO A 134 -17.93 6.26 6.90
C PRO A 134 -19.18 6.64 6.13
N ASN A 135 -19.20 6.42 4.81
CA ASN A 135 -20.35 6.67 3.95
C ASN A 135 -20.39 5.66 2.80
N PRO A 136 -21.47 4.88 2.63
CA PRO A 136 -21.59 3.88 1.56
C PRO A 136 -21.36 4.46 0.14
N ARG A 137 -21.71 5.71 -0.10
CA ARG A 137 -21.55 6.37 -1.40
C ARG A 137 -20.09 6.61 -1.80
N THR A 138 -19.13 6.47 -0.88
CA THR A 138 -17.70 6.55 -1.21
C THR A 138 -17.17 5.36 -2.01
N THR A 139 -17.97 4.31 -2.16
CA THR A 139 -17.70 3.19 -3.06
C THR A 139 -18.45 3.29 -4.40
N ASP A 140 -19.21 4.35 -4.61
CA ASP A 140 -20.07 4.53 -5.78
C ASP A 140 -19.76 5.85 -6.50
N ASP A 141 -20.23 6.98 -5.97
CA ASP A 141 -20.21 8.25 -6.69
C ASP A 141 -19.70 9.44 -5.86
N ARG A 142 -19.24 9.24 -4.62
CA ARG A 142 -18.84 10.34 -3.74
C ARG A 142 -17.41 10.22 -3.26
N PHE A 143 -16.80 11.39 -3.07
CA PHE A 143 -15.48 11.55 -2.48
C PHE A 143 -15.67 12.13 -1.08
N LEU A 144 -14.97 11.57 -0.09
CA LEU A 144 -15.08 12.02 1.30
C LEU A 144 -13.72 12.34 1.87
N ILE A 145 -13.59 13.52 2.47
CA ILE A 145 -12.44 13.92 3.28
C ILE A 145 -12.82 13.82 4.76
N ASP A 146 -12.10 13.00 5.50
CA ASP A 146 -12.13 12.96 6.96
C ASP A 146 -10.99 13.83 7.49
N MET A 147 -11.32 14.92 8.18
CA MET A 147 -10.35 15.89 8.60
C MET A 147 -10.72 16.55 9.94
N ASP A 148 -9.74 17.22 10.55
CA ASP A 148 -10.00 18.09 11.69
C ASP A 148 -10.74 19.35 11.26
N SER A 149 -11.57 19.88 12.14
CA SER A 149 -12.31 21.12 11.87
C SER A 149 -11.41 22.37 11.73
N GLY A 150 -10.15 22.25 12.15
CA GLY A 150 -9.22 23.36 12.25
C GLY A 150 -9.58 24.32 13.41
N PRO A 151 -8.83 25.41 13.56
CA PRO A 151 -8.99 26.33 14.68
C PRO A 151 -10.30 27.16 14.60
N ASN A 152 -10.87 27.31 13.42
CA ASN A 152 -12.12 28.04 13.19
C ASN A 152 -13.04 27.27 12.24
N ILE A 153 -13.92 26.47 12.82
CA ILE A 153 -14.84 25.58 12.07
C ILE A 153 -15.75 26.36 11.10
N SER A 154 -16.21 27.55 11.49
CA SER A 154 -17.10 28.36 10.64
C SER A 154 -16.38 28.87 9.39
N LYS A 155 -15.12 29.26 9.52
CA LYS A 155 -14.28 29.71 8.40
C LYS A 155 -13.96 28.53 7.47
N THR A 156 -13.60 27.39 8.06
CA THR A 156 -13.33 26.15 7.32
C THR A 156 -14.55 25.70 6.53
N LYS A 157 -15.73 25.66 7.15
CA LYS A 157 -16.98 25.30 6.45
C LYS A 157 -17.32 26.23 5.30
N LYS A 158 -17.15 27.55 5.49
CA LYS A 158 -17.37 28.53 4.41
C LYS A 158 -16.41 28.33 3.25
N LEU A 159 -15.14 28.07 3.53
CA LEU A 159 -14.13 27.78 2.53
C LEU A 159 -14.48 26.53 1.72
N LEU A 160 -14.79 25.43 2.40
CA LEU A 160 -15.12 24.15 1.77
C LEU A 160 -16.39 24.23 0.91
N LYS A 161 -17.44 24.91 1.40
CA LYS A 161 -18.65 25.18 0.59
C LYS A 161 -18.35 26.01 -0.66
N LYS A 162 -17.45 27.00 -0.56
CA LYS A 162 -17.04 27.82 -1.72
C LYS A 162 -16.30 27.00 -2.78
N ILE A 163 -15.57 25.94 -2.37
CA ILE A 163 -14.83 25.05 -3.27
C ILE A 163 -15.77 24.03 -3.94
N GLY A 164 -16.95 23.78 -3.38
CA GLY A 164 -17.91 22.82 -3.94
C GLY A 164 -18.25 21.66 -3.02
N ALA A 165 -18.00 21.76 -1.71
CA ALA A 165 -18.43 20.73 -0.77
C ALA A 165 -19.97 20.61 -0.78
N VAL A 166 -20.45 19.39 -1.06
CA VAL A 166 -21.90 19.08 -1.13
C VAL A 166 -22.49 18.95 0.26
N GLU A 167 -21.80 18.26 1.14
CA GLU A 167 -22.24 18.01 2.51
C GLU A 167 -21.06 18.10 3.47
N ILE A 168 -21.31 18.68 4.66
CA ILE A 168 -20.33 18.76 5.75
C ILE A 168 -21.00 18.29 7.02
N LYS A 169 -20.54 17.16 7.57
CA LYS A 169 -21.07 16.54 8.78
C LYS A 169 -20.03 16.60 9.90
N GLU A 170 -20.43 17.04 11.07
CA GLU A 170 -19.61 16.94 12.30
C GLU A 170 -19.79 15.56 12.94
N ILE A 171 -18.66 14.99 13.44
CA ILE A 171 -18.62 13.69 14.10
C ILE A 171 -18.20 13.88 15.55
#